data_24ab4a38c38f2d3862d0bd60c8c912f4
#
_entry.id   24ab4a38c38f2d3862d0bd60c8c912f4
#
_cell.length_a   1.000
_cell.length_b   1.000
_cell.length_c   1.000
_cell.angle_alpha   90.00
_cell.angle_beta   90.00
_cell.angle_gamma   90.00
#
_symmetry.space_group_name_H-M   'P 1'
#
loop_
_entity.id
_entity.type
_entity.pdbx_description
1 polymer ?
#
loop_
_entity_poly.entity_id
_entity_poly.type
_entity_poly.pdbx_seq_one_letter_code
_entity_poly.pdbx_strand_id
1 'polypeptide(L)'
;ELKEIEPHAAGIAAIHVPEAGIINYKNFCSVLAQKIEAGDGQILTGQKVNFITPSREKVNIETVEGIEIEASKVINCSGLYSDIIAEKGGSKSEMKIIPFRGEYYELNDNAQGLVNNLIYPVPDPNFPFLGVHFTRMIDGGIECGPNAVLAFAREGYKKLKINPNELIESLTYPGFIKLASKYWKTGLGEIWRSFSKKAFVKALSKLVPEIKTEHLKTAPAGVRAQAVSLDGSMVDDFYFSRNGNILNVCNAPSPAATASLNIAKVITEKIDNS
;
A
#
# COMPACT_ATOMS: atom_id res chain seq x y z
N GLU A 1 28.35 19.18 0.74
CA GLU A 1 27.78 18.11 1.61
C GLU A 1 26.79 17.22 0.83
N LEU A 2 25.63 17.73 0.31
CA LEU A 2 24.70 16.89 -0.49
C LEU A 2 25.43 16.19 -1.64
N LYS A 3 26.24 16.92 -2.41
CA LYS A 3 26.98 16.39 -3.55
C LYS A 3 28.11 15.42 -3.22
N GLU A 4 28.52 15.34 -1.98
CA GLU A 4 29.48 14.34 -1.46
C GLU A 4 28.80 12.99 -1.21
N ILE A 5 27.52 13.03 -0.79
CA ILE A 5 26.72 11.84 -0.50
C ILE A 5 26.00 11.34 -1.76
N GLU A 6 25.38 12.26 -2.50
CA GLU A 6 24.62 12.02 -3.73
C GLU A 6 25.08 13.00 -4.84
N PRO A 7 26.14 12.65 -5.59
CA PRO A 7 26.76 13.56 -6.55
C PRO A 7 25.80 14.09 -7.62
N HIS A 8 24.81 13.29 -8.02
CA HIS A 8 23.84 13.60 -9.06
C HIS A 8 22.53 14.20 -8.55
N ALA A 9 22.26 14.16 -7.22
CA ALA A 9 21.05 14.73 -6.65
C ALA A 9 21.03 16.26 -6.78
N ALA A 10 19.85 16.82 -7.03
CA ALA A 10 19.63 18.27 -7.10
C ALA A 10 18.53 18.68 -6.10
N GLY A 11 18.67 19.89 -5.56
CA GLY A 11 17.71 20.47 -4.63
C GLY A 11 18.23 21.79 -4.05
N ILE A 12 17.35 22.55 -3.43
CA ILE A 12 17.71 23.81 -2.72
C ILE A 12 18.39 23.46 -1.39
N ALA A 13 17.87 22.43 -0.70
CA ALA A 13 18.37 21.89 0.54
C ALA A 13 18.01 20.40 0.63
N ALA A 14 18.67 19.68 1.53
CA ALA A 14 18.37 18.27 1.82
C ALA A 14 18.52 17.98 3.32
N ILE A 15 17.76 16.98 3.79
CA ILE A 15 17.91 16.40 5.11
C ILE A 15 18.59 15.05 4.91
N HIS A 16 19.73 14.84 5.55
CA HIS A 16 20.42 13.54 5.57
C HIS A 16 19.91 12.72 6.75
N VAL A 17 19.46 11.49 6.48
CA VAL A 17 18.94 10.54 7.48
C VAL A 17 19.80 9.27 7.42
N PRO A 18 20.93 9.22 8.11
CA PRO A 18 21.90 8.11 8.02
C PRO A 18 21.33 6.78 8.57
N GLU A 19 20.33 6.84 9.45
CA GLU A 19 19.66 5.68 10.04
C GLU A 19 18.66 5.00 9.08
N ALA A 20 18.36 5.61 7.93
CA ALA A 20 17.46 5.02 6.94
C ALA A 20 18.08 3.75 6.34
N GLY A 21 17.25 2.73 6.17
CA GLY A 21 17.67 1.44 5.65
C GLY A 21 16.65 0.84 4.69
N ILE A 22 17.05 -0.26 4.07
CA ILE A 22 16.21 -1.05 3.18
C ILE A 22 16.02 -2.45 3.74
N ILE A 23 14.89 -3.08 3.44
CA ILE A 23 14.55 -4.41 3.93
C ILE A 23 13.92 -5.25 2.81
N ASN A 24 14.25 -6.54 2.81
CA ASN A 24 13.56 -7.53 2.00
C ASN A 24 12.28 -8.00 2.70
N TYR A 25 11.13 -7.38 2.40
CA TYR A 25 9.85 -7.74 3.01
C TYR A 25 9.40 -9.16 2.71
N LYS A 26 9.77 -9.72 1.56
CA LYS A 26 9.46 -11.12 1.24
C LYS A 26 10.15 -12.07 2.20
N ASN A 27 11.44 -11.85 2.45
CA ASN A 27 12.21 -12.62 3.42
C ASN A 27 11.71 -12.38 4.85
N PHE A 28 11.42 -11.14 5.21
CA PHE A 28 10.83 -10.78 6.50
C PHE A 28 9.53 -11.55 6.77
N CYS A 29 8.59 -11.57 5.81
CA CYS A 29 7.34 -12.33 5.93
C CYS A 29 7.59 -13.84 6.02
N SER A 30 8.58 -14.37 5.27
CA SER A 30 8.94 -15.80 5.36
C SER A 30 9.47 -16.19 6.75
N VAL A 31 10.27 -15.33 7.37
CA VAL A 31 10.77 -15.55 8.73
C VAL A 31 9.63 -15.48 9.75
N LEU A 32 8.69 -14.56 9.58
CA LEU A 32 7.50 -14.49 10.46
C LEU A 32 6.64 -15.76 10.31
N ALA A 33 6.44 -16.25 9.09
CA ALA A 33 5.72 -17.48 8.84
C ALA A 33 6.37 -18.68 9.57
N GLN A 34 7.68 -18.85 9.43
CA GLN A 34 8.42 -19.88 10.15
C GLN A 34 8.26 -19.78 11.69
N LYS A 35 8.24 -18.54 12.23
CA LYS A 35 8.02 -18.35 13.68
C LYS A 35 6.61 -18.72 14.11
N ILE A 36 5.60 -18.47 13.30
CA ILE A 36 4.21 -18.88 13.57
C ILE A 36 4.12 -20.42 13.61
N GLU A 37 4.68 -21.08 12.61
CA GLU A 37 4.67 -22.55 12.52
C GLU A 37 5.48 -23.21 13.65
N ALA A 38 6.61 -22.63 14.02
CA ALA A 38 7.43 -23.10 15.16
C ALA A 38 6.74 -22.90 16.52
N GLY A 39 5.73 -22.05 16.60
CA GLY A 39 4.85 -21.84 17.77
C GLY A 39 3.53 -22.60 17.67
N ASP A 40 3.46 -23.69 16.91
CA ASP A 40 2.26 -24.51 16.68
C ASP A 40 1.10 -23.75 15.99
N GLY A 41 1.37 -22.59 15.39
CA GLY A 41 0.41 -21.87 14.57
C GLY A 41 0.30 -22.49 13.18
N GLN A 42 -0.80 -22.25 12.50
CA GLN A 42 -1.05 -22.73 11.14
C GLN A 42 -1.19 -21.57 10.16
N ILE A 43 -0.66 -21.73 8.96
CA ILE A 43 -0.83 -20.79 7.84
C ILE A 43 -1.55 -21.52 6.70
N LEU A 44 -2.79 -21.10 6.46
CA LEU A 44 -3.64 -21.69 5.41
C LEU A 44 -3.64 -20.77 4.19
N THR A 45 -2.82 -21.09 3.21
CA THR A 45 -2.78 -20.37 1.92
C THR A 45 -3.82 -20.92 0.95
N GLY A 46 -4.24 -20.11 -0.04
CA GLY A 46 -5.25 -20.52 -1.02
C GLY A 46 -6.67 -20.62 -0.43
N GLN A 47 -6.90 -20.08 0.77
CA GLN A 47 -8.18 -20.14 1.48
C GLN A 47 -8.83 -18.75 1.48
N LYS A 48 -9.76 -18.54 0.56
CA LYS A 48 -10.49 -17.26 0.48
C LYS A 48 -11.68 -17.27 1.44
N VAL A 49 -11.73 -16.33 2.36
CA VAL A 49 -12.85 -16.18 3.30
C VAL A 49 -14.14 -15.87 2.56
N ASN A 50 -15.17 -16.71 2.76
CA ASN A 50 -16.49 -16.59 2.17
C ASN A 50 -17.50 -15.98 3.13
N PHE A 51 -17.65 -16.56 4.34
CA PHE A 51 -18.53 -16.07 5.39
C PHE A 51 -17.83 -15.94 6.71
N ILE A 52 -18.28 -15.00 7.53
CA ILE A 52 -17.88 -14.84 8.92
C ILE A 52 -19.14 -14.67 9.74
N THR A 53 -19.39 -15.61 10.64
CA THR A 53 -20.60 -15.63 11.47
C THR A 53 -20.20 -15.46 12.92
N PRO A 54 -20.33 -14.24 13.51
CA PRO A 54 -20.06 -14.03 14.92
C PRO A 54 -21.16 -14.65 15.80
N SER A 55 -20.76 -15.23 16.91
CA SER A 55 -21.64 -15.60 18.03
C SER A 55 -21.15 -14.94 19.31
N ARG A 56 -21.83 -15.21 20.44
CA ARG A 56 -21.43 -14.61 21.74
C ARG A 56 -20.05 -15.05 22.21
N GLU A 57 -19.68 -16.30 21.95
CA GLU A 57 -18.44 -16.90 22.47
C GLU A 57 -17.41 -17.17 21.39
N LYS A 58 -17.85 -17.36 20.15
CA LYS A 58 -17.03 -17.84 19.05
C LYS A 58 -17.36 -17.12 17.73
N VAL A 59 -16.46 -17.24 16.79
CA VAL A 59 -16.64 -16.77 15.42
C VAL A 59 -16.38 -17.94 14.48
N ASN A 60 -17.35 -18.25 13.62
CA ASN A 60 -17.20 -19.25 12.57
C ASN A 60 -16.78 -18.57 11.27
N ILE A 61 -15.74 -19.08 10.64
CA ILE A 61 -15.21 -18.62 9.36
C ILE A 61 -15.34 -19.77 8.36
N GLU A 62 -15.99 -19.51 7.26
CA GLU A 62 -16.10 -20.45 6.11
C GLU A 62 -15.28 -19.91 4.95
N THR A 63 -14.48 -20.77 4.30
CA THR A 63 -13.75 -20.43 3.07
C THR A 63 -14.53 -20.85 1.83
N VAL A 64 -14.19 -20.26 0.69
CA VAL A 64 -14.76 -20.65 -0.61
C VAL A 64 -14.44 -22.10 -0.95
N GLU A 65 -13.29 -22.58 -0.46
CA GLU A 65 -12.80 -23.95 -0.64
C GLU A 65 -13.48 -24.96 0.30
N GLY A 66 -14.38 -24.48 1.20
CA GLY A 66 -15.19 -25.32 2.08
C GLY A 66 -14.52 -25.70 3.41
N ILE A 67 -13.46 -25.01 3.81
CA ILE A 67 -12.89 -25.17 5.15
C ILE A 67 -13.72 -24.34 6.14
N GLU A 68 -14.09 -24.95 7.25
CA GLU A 68 -14.73 -24.30 8.39
C GLU A 68 -13.70 -24.14 9.53
N ILE A 69 -13.61 -22.95 10.10
CA ILE A 69 -12.72 -22.60 11.19
C ILE A 69 -13.53 -21.97 12.30
N GLU A 70 -13.45 -22.52 13.50
CA GLU A 70 -14.01 -21.94 14.70
C GLU A 70 -12.91 -21.28 15.53
N ALA A 71 -13.11 -20.01 15.89
CA ALA A 71 -12.14 -19.23 16.67
C ALA A 71 -12.83 -18.46 17.79
N SER A 72 -12.15 -18.28 18.91
CA SER A 72 -12.62 -17.43 20.02
C SER A 72 -12.52 -15.94 19.69
N LYS A 73 -11.51 -15.56 18.91
CA LYS A 73 -11.25 -14.18 18.46
C LYS A 73 -10.79 -14.19 17.01
N VAL A 74 -11.15 -13.16 16.26
CA VAL A 74 -10.74 -12.97 14.86
C VAL A 74 -10.16 -11.57 14.68
N ILE A 75 -9.03 -11.49 14.01
CA ILE A 75 -8.39 -10.23 13.61
C ILE A 75 -8.38 -10.18 12.07
N ASN A 76 -9.08 -9.22 11.51
CA ASN A 76 -9.08 -8.97 10.08
C ASN A 76 -7.96 -7.99 9.72
N CYS A 77 -6.89 -8.50 9.10
CA CYS A 77 -5.77 -7.72 8.55
C CYS A 77 -5.67 -7.86 7.02
N SER A 78 -6.81 -7.93 6.31
CA SER A 78 -6.86 -8.30 4.89
C SER A 78 -6.54 -7.15 3.91
N GLY A 79 -6.06 -5.99 4.39
CA GLY A 79 -5.52 -4.91 3.56
C GLY A 79 -6.49 -4.43 2.48
N LEU A 80 -6.24 -4.77 1.21
CA LEU A 80 -7.09 -4.41 0.07
C LEU A 80 -8.55 -4.89 0.20
N TYR A 81 -8.81 -5.90 1.03
CA TYR A 81 -10.14 -6.48 1.26
C TYR A 81 -10.65 -6.23 2.68
N SER A 82 -10.01 -5.35 3.47
CA SER A 82 -10.33 -5.16 4.89
C SER A 82 -11.75 -4.69 5.13
N ASP A 83 -12.28 -3.82 4.29
CA ASP A 83 -13.67 -3.34 4.31
C ASP A 83 -14.67 -4.46 3.99
N ILE A 84 -14.40 -5.27 2.96
CA ILE A 84 -15.26 -6.40 2.56
C ILE A 84 -15.30 -7.46 3.65
N ILE A 85 -14.16 -7.80 4.24
CA ILE A 85 -14.10 -8.79 5.33
C ILE A 85 -14.78 -8.25 6.59
N ALA A 86 -14.66 -6.97 6.88
CA ALA A 86 -15.38 -6.33 7.98
C ALA A 86 -16.91 -6.40 7.78
N GLU A 87 -17.39 -6.09 6.58
CA GLU A 87 -18.81 -6.20 6.21
C GLU A 87 -19.32 -7.65 6.32
N LYS A 88 -18.54 -8.65 5.86
CA LYS A 88 -18.87 -10.08 6.05
C LYS A 88 -18.97 -10.48 7.51
N GLY A 89 -18.17 -9.90 8.39
CA GLY A 89 -18.23 -10.08 9.84
C GLY A 89 -19.31 -9.23 10.53
N GLY A 90 -20.21 -8.59 9.77
CA GLY A 90 -21.32 -7.80 10.29
C GLY A 90 -20.95 -6.41 10.81
N SER A 91 -19.74 -5.94 10.54
CA SER A 91 -19.34 -4.56 10.87
C SER A 91 -19.82 -3.60 9.78
N LYS A 92 -20.48 -2.49 10.19
CA LYS A 92 -20.78 -1.39 9.28
C LYS A 92 -19.53 -0.54 9.12
N SER A 93 -19.06 -0.38 7.90
CA SER A 93 -17.92 0.50 7.61
C SER A 93 -18.39 1.87 7.15
N GLU A 94 -17.85 2.94 7.73
CA GLU A 94 -18.07 4.33 7.30
C GLU A 94 -17.09 4.74 6.19
N MET A 95 -16.28 3.82 5.73
CA MET A 95 -15.28 4.02 4.70
C MET A 95 -15.21 2.82 3.75
N LYS A 96 -14.63 3.03 2.56
CA LYS A 96 -14.27 1.96 1.63
C LYS A 96 -12.81 2.03 1.26
N ILE A 97 -12.25 0.86 0.93
CA ILE A 97 -10.91 0.75 0.36
C ILE A 97 -10.99 1.03 -1.14
N ILE A 98 -10.34 2.09 -1.56
CA ILE A 98 -10.15 2.44 -2.97
C ILE A 98 -8.73 2.05 -3.36
N PRO A 99 -8.55 1.16 -4.35
CA PRO A 99 -7.23 0.70 -4.76
C PRO A 99 -6.53 1.74 -5.65
N PHE A 100 -5.34 2.20 -5.23
CA PHE A 100 -4.49 3.05 -6.05
C PHE A 100 -3.24 2.26 -6.47
N ARG A 101 -3.02 2.14 -7.78
CA ARG A 101 -1.82 1.50 -8.32
C ARG A 101 -0.68 2.50 -8.38
N GLY A 102 0.42 2.12 -7.76
CA GLY A 102 1.73 2.76 -7.90
C GLY A 102 2.52 2.06 -9.01
N GLU A 103 2.87 2.79 -10.04
CA GLU A 103 3.68 2.29 -11.14
C GLU A 103 5.13 2.70 -10.96
N TYR A 104 6.02 1.77 -11.20
CA TYR A 104 7.45 1.95 -11.00
C TYR A 104 8.24 1.72 -12.28
N TYR A 105 9.40 2.32 -12.31
CA TYR A 105 10.48 2.01 -13.24
C TYR A 105 11.71 1.61 -12.44
N GLU A 106 12.63 0.93 -13.07
CA GLU A 106 13.94 0.61 -12.55
C GLU A 106 15.02 1.23 -13.45
N LEU A 107 16.12 1.70 -12.88
CA LEU A 107 17.25 2.15 -13.67
C LEU A 107 17.93 0.96 -14.33
N ASN A 108 18.28 1.12 -15.62
CA ASN A 108 19.13 0.14 -16.29
C ASN A 108 20.58 0.23 -15.74
N ASP A 109 21.39 -0.77 -16.05
CA ASP A 109 22.73 -0.93 -15.49
C ASP A 109 23.65 0.27 -15.74
N ASN A 110 23.48 0.94 -16.89
CA ASN A 110 24.29 2.11 -17.25
C ASN A 110 23.95 3.37 -16.42
N ALA A 111 22.81 3.38 -15.72
CA ALA A 111 22.31 4.53 -14.98
C ALA A 111 22.28 4.31 -13.46
N GLN A 112 22.57 3.11 -12.98
CA GLN A 112 22.53 2.81 -11.54
C GLN A 112 23.49 3.69 -10.72
N GLY A 113 24.63 4.08 -11.29
CA GLY A 113 25.59 4.98 -10.65
C GLY A 113 25.10 6.42 -10.43
N LEU A 114 23.92 6.78 -10.97
CA LEU A 114 23.32 8.10 -10.73
C LEU A 114 22.66 8.25 -9.37
N VAL A 115 22.46 7.15 -8.63
CA VAL A 115 21.80 7.14 -7.32
C VAL A 115 22.53 6.17 -6.39
N ASN A 116 23.05 6.68 -5.30
CA ASN A 116 23.80 5.87 -4.32
C ASN A 116 22.90 5.34 -3.20
N ASN A 117 21.93 6.12 -2.76
CA ASN A 117 21.09 5.85 -1.59
C ASN A 117 19.61 5.95 -1.92
N LEU A 118 18.82 6.41 -0.96
CA LEU A 118 17.39 6.71 -1.09
C LEU A 118 17.22 8.22 -1.30
N ILE A 119 16.53 8.64 -2.34
CA ILE A 119 16.30 10.07 -2.61
C ILE A 119 14.81 10.32 -2.69
N TYR A 120 14.28 11.03 -1.69
CA TYR A 120 12.87 11.38 -1.57
C TYR A 120 12.65 12.88 -1.71
N PRO A 121 11.60 13.33 -2.41
CA PRO A 121 11.20 14.74 -2.34
C PRO A 121 10.59 15.04 -0.98
N VAL A 122 10.68 16.32 -0.56
CA VAL A 122 9.87 16.77 0.58
C VAL A 122 8.38 16.64 0.21
N PRO A 123 7.55 16.02 1.08
CA PRO A 123 6.14 15.87 0.82
C PRO A 123 5.44 17.24 0.62
N ASP A 124 4.62 17.35 -0.41
CA ASP A 124 3.74 18.51 -0.58
C ASP A 124 2.50 18.32 0.32
N PRO A 125 2.25 19.20 1.30
CA PRO A 125 1.13 19.05 2.21
C PRO A 125 -0.25 19.15 1.52
N ASN A 126 -0.29 19.70 0.31
CA ASN A 126 -1.52 19.77 -0.50
C ASN A 126 -1.73 18.53 -1.37
N PHE A 127 -0.79 17.59 -1.35
CA PHE A 127 -0.83 16.42 -2.20
C PHE A 127 -0.91 15.13 -1.37
N PRO A 128 -1.93 14.29 -1.62
CA PRO A 128 -2.21 13.13 -0.77
C PRO A 128 -1.19 11.98 -0.90
N PHE A 129 -0.33 12.03 -1.90
CA PHE A 129 0.66 10.99 -2.15
C PHE A 129 2.07 11.58 -2.21
N LEU A 130 3.03 10.79 -1.74
CA LEU A 130 4.44 11.10 -1.90
C LEU A 130 4.79 11.16 -3.40
N GLY A 131 5.53 12.18 -3.80
CA GLY A 131 6.03 12.30 -5.17
C GLY A 131 6.99 11.17 -5.55
N VAL A 132 7.30 11.06 -6.84
CA VAL A 132 8.27 10.06 -7.33
C VAL A 132 9.61 10.23 -6.63
N HIS A 133 10.23 9.12 -6.28
CA HIS A 133 11.48 9.05 -5.54
C HIS A 133 12.36 7.91 -6.07
N PHE A 134 13.59 7.83 -5.59
CA PHE A 134 14.51 6.73 -5.91
C PHE A 134 14.73 5.87 -4.70
N THR A 135 14.65 4.56 -4.88
CA THR A 135 14.87 3.57 -3.83
C THR A 135 15.89 2.55 -4.29
N ARG A 136 16.99 2.47 -3.55
CA ARG A 136 17.96 1.38 -3.74
C ARG A 136 17.36 0.08 -3.24
N MET A 137 17.42 -0.96 -4.06
CA MET A 137 16.87 -2.27 -3.73
C MET A 137 17.91 -3.15 -3.05
N ILE A 138 17.48 -4.08 -2.19
CA ILE A 138 18.39 -4.92 -1.41
C ILE A 138 19.13 -5.94 -2.28
N ASP A 139 18.50 -6.39 -3.36
CA ASP A 139 19.09 -7.32 -4.32
C ASP A 139 19.87 -6.59 -5.43
N GLY A 140 20.12 -5.29 -5.26
CA GLY A 140 20.71 -4.40 -6.25
C GLY A 140 19.66 -3.72 -7.13
N GLY A 141 20.10 -2.73 -7.91
CA GLY A 141 19.21 -1.91 -8.72
C GLY A 141 18.62 -0.71 -7.99
N ILE A 142 18.05 0.19 -8.75
CA ILE A 142 17.40 1.41 -8.27
C ILE A 142 15.99 1.45 -8.84
N GLU A 143 15.00 1.40 -7.98
CA GLU A 143 13.61 1.58 -8.33
C GLU A 143 13.23 3.06 -8.29
N CYS A 144 12.39 3.49 -9.22
CA CYS A 144 11.95 4.87 -9.39
C CYS A 144 10.43 4.93 -9.41
N GLY A 145 9.84 5.74 -8.58
CA GLY A 145 8.38 5.87 -8.50
C GLY A 145 7.92 6.13 -7.09
N PRO A 146 6.66 5.78 -6.79
CA PRO A 146 5.59 5.53 -7.76
C PRO A 146 4.89 6.81 -8.24
N ASN A 147 4.10 6.68 -9.32
CA ASN A 147 2.91 7.51 -9.51
C ASN A 147 1.73 6.91 -8.71
N ALA A 148 0.55 7.53 -8.76
CA ALA A 148 -0.64 7.02 -8.09
C ALA A 148 -1.87 7.18 -8.99
N VAL A 149 -2.34 6.07 -9.56
CA VAL A 149 -3.54 6.04 -10.41
C VAL A 149 -4.58 5.07 -9.84
N LEU A 150 -5.87 5.33 -10.09
CA LEU A 150 -6.92 4.38 -9.73
C LEU A 150 -6.63 3.02 -10.38
N ALA A 151 -6.61 1.96 -9.59
CA ALA A 151 -6.58 0.60 -10.11
C ALA A 151 -7.98 0.13 -10.47
N PHE A 152 -8.13 -0.61 -11.56
CA PHE A 152 -9.44 -1.10 -12.03
C PHE A 152 -9.86 -2.44 -11.41
N ALA A 153 -9.10 -2.89 -10.44
CA ALA A 153 -9.38 -4.02 -9.57
C ALA A 153 -8.62 -3.83 -8.25
N ARG A 154 -9.07 -4.43 -7.15
CA ARG A 154 -8.36 -4.39 -5.86
C ARG A 154 -6.95 -4.98 -5.99
N GLU A 155 -6.79 -6.04 -6.77
CA GLU A 155 -5.48 -6.60 -7.15
C GLU A 155 -5.05 -6.17 -8.56
N GLY A 156 -5.24 -4.90 -8.88
CA GLY A 156 -4.94 -4.31 -10.19
C GLY A 156 -3.46 -4.01 -10.41
N TYR A 157 -2.57 -4.99 -10.17
CA TYR A 157 -1.12 -4.85 -10.37
C TYR A 157 -0.71 -4.63 -11.83
N LYS A 158 -1.56 -5.02 -12.79
CA LYS A 158 -1.35 -4.76 -14.23
C LYS A 158 -2.33 -3.71 -14.73
N LYS A 159 -1.89 -2.86 -15.67
CA LYS A 159 -2.72 -1.76 -16.24
C LYS A 159 -4.06 -2.23 -16.81
N LEU A 160 -4.07 -3.39 -17.43
CA LEU A 160 -5.25 -3.99 -18.08
C LEU A 160 -6.00 -5.00 -17.20
N LYS A 161 -5.63 -5.14 -15.92
CA LYS A 161 -6.39 -5.96 -14.97
C LYS A 161 -7.63 -5.19 -14.54
N ILE A 162 -8.79 -5.62 -15.02
CA ILE A 162 -10.08 -5.01 -14.73
C ILE A 162 -10.98 -6.03 -14.05
N ASN A 163 -11.60 -5.65 -12.94
CA ASN A 163 -12.74 -6.33 -12.34
C ASN A 163 -13.94 -5.36 -12.39
N PRO A 164 -14.93 -5.60 -13.25
CA PRO A 164 -16.04 -4.67 -13.44
C PRO A 164 -16.81 -4.36 -12.16
N ASN A 165 -17.05 -5.35 -11.29
CA ASN A 165 -17.78 -5.16 -10.05
C ASN A 165 -17.02 -4.25 -9.07
N GLU A 166 -15.74 -4.50 -8.86
CA GLU A 166 -14.88 -3.69 -7.98
C GLU A 166 -14.67 -2.26 -8.53
N LEU A 167 -14.60 -2.13 -9.85
CA LEU A 167 -14.50 -0.83 -10.50
C LEU A 167 -15.80 -0.01 -10.34
N ILE A 168 -16.95 -0.62 -10.59
CA ILE A 168 -18.25 0.03 -10.40
C ILE A 168 -18.42 0.42 -8.92
N GLU A 169 -18.11 -0.48 -8.00
CA GLU A 169 -18.12 -0.19 -6.56
C GLU A 169 -17.29 1.05 -6.22
N SER A 170 -16.06 1.14 -6.74
CA SER A 170 -15.20 2.29 -6.51
C SER A 170 -15.76 3.57 -7.12
N LEU A 171 -16.22 3.52 -8.38
CA LEU A 171 -16.71 4.70 -9.12
C LEU A 171 -18.07 5.22 -8.62
N THR A 172 -18.89 4.35 -8.03
CA THR A 172 -20.20 4.73 -7.46
C THR A 172 -20.16 5.10 -6.00
N TYR A 173 -19.02 4.88 -5.32
CA TYR A 173 -18.86 5.22 -3.92
C TYR A 173 -18.87 6.74 -3.72
N PRO A 174 -19.80 7.32 -2.93
CA PRO A 174 -19.91 8.77 -2.77
C PRO A 174 -18.63 9.44 -2.28
N GLY A 175 -17.89 8.79 -1.39
CA GLY A 175 -16.60 9.28 -0.90
C GLY A 175 -15.58 9.42 -2.03
N PHE A 176 -15.49 8.43 -2.92
CA PHE A 176 -14.58 8.51 -4.07
C PHE A 176 -14.99 9.60 -5.07
N ILE A 177 -16.29 9.78 -5.32
CA ILE A 177 -16.78 10.85 -6.21
C ILE A 177 -16.36 12.22 -5.68
N LYS A 178 -16.52 12.47 -4.38
CA LYS A 178 -16.07 13.71 -3.73
C LYS A 178 -14.56 13.89 -3.79
N LEU A 179 -13.79 12.83 -3.49
CA LEU A 179 -12.33 12.82 -3.58
C LEU A 179 -11.88 13.15 -5.01
N ALA A 180 -12.43 12.46 -6.00
CA ALA A 180 -12.11 12.65 -7.41
C ALA A 180 -12.44 14.08 -7.87
N SER A 181 -13.59 14.63 -7.46
CA SER A 181 -13.98 16.00 -7.80
C SER A 181 -13.04 17.05 -7.19
N LYS A 182 -12.53 16.81 -5.98
CA LYS A 182 -11.56 17.70 -5.31
C LYS A 182 -10.19 17.68 -5.98
N TYR A 183 -9.71 16.50 -6.39
CA TYR A 183 -8.35 16.29 -6.89
C TYR A 183 -8.27 15.95 -8.39
N TRP A 184 -9.30 16.27 -9.18
CA TRP A 184 -9.37 15.86 -10.59
C TRP A 184 -8.18 16.31 -11.45
N LYS A 185 -7.67 17.54 -11.24
CA LYS A 185 -6.50 18.05 -11.98
C LYS A 185 -5.25 17.23 -11.70
N THR A 186 -5.04 16.89 -10.45
CA THR A 186 -3.94 16.06 -10.00
C THR A 186 -4.08 14.64 -10.55
N GLY A 187 -5.29 14.06 -10.47
CA GLY A 187 -5.59 12.75 -11.02
C GLY A 187 -5.32 12.65 -12.52
N LEU A 188 -5.70 13.67 -13.29
CA LEU A 188 -5.35 13.72 -14.73
C LEU A 188 -3.82 13.78 -14.97
N GLY A 189 -3.10 14.50 -14.12
CA GLY A 189 -1.63 14.55 -14.18
C GLY A 189 -0.99 13.19 -13.88
N GLU A 190 -1.54 12.43 -12.91
CA GLU A 190 -1.09 11.07 -12.60
C GLU A 190 -1.39 10.11 -13.75
N ILE A 191 -2.59 10.17 -14.33
CA ILE A 191 -2.96 9.38 -15.51
C ILE A 191 -2.01 9.69 -16.68
N TRP A 192 -1.72 10.96 -16.92
CA TRP A 192 -0.75 11.35 -17.95
C TRP A 192 0.64 10.76 -17.71
N ARG A 193 1.13 10.79 -16.46
CA ARG A 193 2.41 10.15 -16.08
C ARG A 193 2.37 8.63 -16.26
N SER A 194 1.24 7.99 -16.04
CA SER A 194 1.08 6.55 -16.29
C SER A 194 1.26 6.16 -17.76
N PHE A 195 0.86 7.03 -18.69
CA PHE A 195 0.97 6.76 -20.11
C PHE A 195 2.22 7.38 -20.77
N SER A 196 2.85 8.37 -20.14
CA SER A 196 3.98 9.10 -20.68
C SER A 196 5.26 8.89 -19.87
N LYS A 197 6.12 7.99 -20.33
CA LYS A 197 7.47 7.80 -19.76
C LYS A 197 8.26 9.11 -19.69
N LYS A 198 8.09 10.00 -20.69
CA LYS A 198 8.74 11.34 -20.71
C LYS A 198 8.23 12.22 -19.54
N ALA A 199 6.93 12.19 -19.25
CA ALA A 199 6.37 12.95 -18.13
C ALA A 199 6.85 12.40 -16.78
N PHE A 200 7.03 11.09 -16.68
CA PHE A 200 7.60 10.44 -15.50
C PHE A 200 9.07 10.85 -15.30
N VAL A 201 9.89 10.80 -16.35
CA VAL A 201 11.29 11.28 -16.33
C VAL A 201 11.38 12.74 -15.92
N LYS A 202 10.49 13.60 -16.43
CA LYS A 202 10.45 15.02 -16.04
C LYS A 202 10.20 15.20 -14.53
N ALA A 203 9.46 14.30 -13.90
CA ALA A 203 9.27 14.35 -12.45
C ALA A 203 10.54 13.88 -11.70
N LEU A 204 11.18 12.79 -12.14
CA LEU A 204 12.42 12.28 -11.57
C LEU A 204 13.61 13.24 -11.75
N SER A 205 13.69 13.94 -12.88
CA SER A 205 14.79 14.87 -13.18
C SER A 205 14.81 16.11 -12.25
N LYS A 206 13.77 16.34 -11.49
CA LYS A 206 13.79 17.35 -10.41
C LYS A 206 14.71 16.94 -9.26
N LEU A 207 14.85 15.63 -9.04
CA LEU A 207 15.72 15.07 -8.00
C LEU A 207 17.11 14.71 -8.54
N VAL A 208 17.16 14.13 -9.74
CA VAL A 208 18.41 13.74 -10.44
C VAL A 208 18.31 14.23 -11.89
N PRO A 209 18.89 15.40 -12.23
CA PRO A 209 18.74 16.04 -13.54
C PRO A 209 19.23 15.22 -14.73
N GLU A 210 20.23 14.35 -14.53
CA GLU A 210 20.83 13.51 -15.57
C GLU A 210 19.95 12.33 -16.00
N ILE A 211 18.83 12.08 -15.31
CA ILE A 211 17.89 10.98 -15.66
C ILE A 211 17.25 11.24 -17.03
N LYS A 212 17.32 10.23 -17.88
CA LYS A 212 16.76 10.24 -19.24
C LYS A 212 15.81 9.07 -19.46
N THR A 213 15.03 9.15 -20.53
CA THR A 213 14.03 8.11 -20.87
C THR A 213 14.66 6.74 -21.14
N GLU A 214 15.85 6.72 -21.75
CA GLU A 214 16.62 5.49 -22.00
C GLU A 214 17.14 4.81 -20.74
N HIS A 215 17.26 5.54 -19.62
CA HIS A 215 17.76 5.00 -18.35
C HIS A 215 16.73 4.12 -17.62
N LEU A 216 15.46 4.18 -18.01
CA LEU A 216 14.38 3.51 -17.31
C LEU A 216 13.94 2.23 -18.02
N LYS A 217 13.76 1.15 -17.27
CA LYS A 217 13.01 -0.06 -17.65
C LYS A 217 11.76 -0.19 -16.75
N THR A 218 10.69 -0.81 -17.25
CA THR A 218 9.46 -1.00 -16.46
C THR A 218 9.70 -1.96 -15.31
N ALA A 219 9.19 -1.62 -14.14
CA ALA A 219 9.20 -2.45 -12.94
C ALA A 219 7.78 -2.93 -12.58
N PRO A 220 7.65 -3.93 -11.70
CA PRO A 220 6.36 -4.34 -11.16
C PRO A 220 5.63 -3.20 -10.45
N ALA A 221 4.31 -3.19 -10.52
CA ALA A 221 3.48 -2.21 -9.82
C ALA A 221 3.04 -2.73 -8.46
N GLY A 222 2.84 -1.81 -7.50
CA GLY A 222 2.15 -2.06 -6.24
C GLY A 222 0.70 -1.56 -6.29
N VAL A 223 -0.15 -2.09 -5.43
CA VAL A 223 -1.49 -1.52 -5.20
C VAL A 223 -1.63 -1.12 -3.75
N ARG A 224 -1.92 0.16 -3.53
CA ARG A 224 -2.16 0.73 -2.21
C ARG A 224 -3.63 0.61 -1.86
N ALA A 225 -3.91 0.04 -0.68
CA ALA A 225 -5.22 0.06 -0.07
C ALA A 225 -5.45 1.44 0.58
N GLN A 226 -6.16 2.34 -0.09
CA GLN A 226 -6.46 3.66 0.47
C GLN A 226 -7.87 3.68 1.01
N ALA A 227 -8.01 3.84 2.31
CA ALA A 227 -9.30 4.05 2.93
C ALA A 227 -9.80 5.48 2.62
N VAL A 228 -11.05 5.57 2.18
CA VAL A 228 -11.73 6.82 1.84
C VAL A 228 -13.06 6.85 2.59
N SER A 229 -13.29 7.93 3.35
CA SER A 229 -14.52 8.15 4.10
C SER A 229 -15.65 8.67 3.20
N LEU A 230 -16.90 8.60 3.66
CA LEU A 230 -18.09 9.05 2.92
C LEU A 230 -18.06 10.55 2.55
N ASP A 231 -17.33 11.35 3.32
CA ASP A 231 -17.15 12.79 3.04
C ASP A 231 -16.10 13.08 1.95
N GLY A 232 -15.34 12.05 1.52
CA GLY A 232 -14.27 12.13 0.52
C GLY A 232 -12.90 12.43 1.11
N SER A 233 -12.75 12.42 2.43
CA SER A 233 -11.43 12.47 3.07
C SER A 233 -10.73 11.13 2.93
N MET A 234 -9.42 11.18 2.71
CA MET A 234 -8.57 9.99 2.84
C MET A 234 -8.25 9.77 4.31
N VAL A 235 -8.41 8.54 4.76
CA VAL A 235 -8.04 8.16 6.11
C VAL A 235 -6.52 7.97 6.15
N ASP A 236 -5.83 8.83 6.87
CA ASP A 236 -4.37 8.90 6.99
C ASP A 236 -3.84 8.37 8.32
N ASP A 237 -4.74 7.91 9.20
CA ASP A 237 -4.41 7.25 10.47
C ASP A 237 -4.99 5.84 10.52
N PHE A 238 -4.63 5.09 11.56
CA PHE A 238 -5.18 3.76 11.82
C PHE A 238 -6.68 3.83 12.08
N TYR A 239 -7.41 2.95 11.41
CA TYR A 239 -8.84 2.81 11.63
C TYR A 239 -9.17 1.37 12.02
N PHE A 240 -9.71 1.21 13.22
CA PHE A 240 -10.17 -0.06 13.75
C PHE A 240 -11.69 -0.05 13.89
N SER A 241 -12.34 -1.13 13.52
CA SER A 241 -13.74 -1.37 13.86
C SER A 241 -13.88 -2.71 14.55
N ARG A 242 -14.92 -2.84 15.38
CA ARG A 242 -15.13 -4.06 16.17
C ARG A 242 -16.57 -4.52 16.08
N ASN A 243 -16.76 -5.83 15.99
CA ASN A 243 -18.04 -6.49 16.15
C ASN A 243 -17.87 -7.74 17.01
N GLY A 244 -18.25 -7.65 18.29
CA GLY A 244 -18.01 -8.72 19.27
C GLY A 244 -16.55 -9.15 19.33
N ASN A 245 -16.29 -10.40 19.01
CA ASN A 245 -14.97 -11.02 19.02
C ASN A 245 -14.18 -10.81 17.71
N ILE A 246 -14.65 -9.95 16.82
CA ILE A 246 -13.97 -9.61 15.58
C ILE A 246 -13.37 -8.20 15.68
N LEU A 247 -12.05 -8.07 15.55
CA LEU A 247 -11.34 -6.81 15.42
C LEU A 247 -10.92 -6.62 13.97
N ASN A 248 -11.40 -5.56 13.33
CA ASN A 248 -11.03 -5.23 11.96
C ASN A 248 -10.00 -4.11 11.94
N VAL A 249 -8.86 -4.35 11.31
CA VAL A 249 -7.85 -3.35 10.97
C VAL A 249 -8.20 -2.83 9.57
N CYS A 250 -9.09 -1.84 9.51
CA CYS A 250 -9.65 -1.38 8.25
C CYS A 250 -8.73 -0.43 7.50
N ASN A 251 -7.85 0.28 8.21
CA ASN A 251 -6.81 1.10 7.60
C ASN A 251 -5.52 0.99 8.42
N ALA A 252 -4.43 0.76 7.73
CA ALA A 252 -3.07 0.81 8.26
C ALA A 252 -2.20 1.58 7.25
N PRO A 253 -2.07 2.91 7.40
CA PRO A 253 -1.41 3.74 6.43
C PRO A 253 0.10 3.50 6.40
N SER A 254 0.74 3.82 5.26
CA SER A 254 2.19 3.83 5.16
C SER A 254 2.80 4.82 6.18
N PRO A 255 3.82 4.43 6.93
CA PRO A 255 4.75 3.29 6.74
C PRO A 255 4.41 2.02 7.55
N ALA A 256 3.20 1.50 7.45
CA ALA A 256 2.73 0.36 8.25
C ALA A 256 3.64 -0.88 8.17
N ALA A 257 4.19 -1.20 7.00
CA ALA A 257 5.05 -2.37 6.84
C ALA A 257 6.33 -2.29 7.71
N THR A 258 6.96 -1.14 7.78
CA THR A 258 8.17 -0.94 8.62
C THR A 258 7.87 -0.94 10.11
N ALA A 259 6.66 -0.52 10.50
CA ALA A 259 6.19 -0.50 11.89
C ALA A 259 5.35 -1.74 12.27
N SER A 260 5.25 -2.75 11.39
CA SER A 260 4.29 -3.87 11.50
C SER A 260 4.37 -4.66 12.82
N LEU A 261 5.56 -4.86 13.38
CA LEU A 261 5.71 -5.55 14.67
C LEU A 261 5.11 -4.73 15.84
N ASN A 262 5.32 -3.42 15.84
CA ASN A 262 4.73 -2.56 16.87
C ASN A 262 3.20 -2.42 16.68
N ILE A 263 2.75 -2.34 15.43
CA ILE A 263 1.33 -2.34 15.09
C ILE A 263 0.66 -3.64 15.56
N ALA A 264 1.29 -4.79 15.35
CA ALA A 264 0.80 -6.08 15.82
C ALA A 264 0.63 -6.11 17.35
N LYS A 265 1.57 -5.55 18.10
CA LYS A 265 1.45 -5.39 19.55
C LYS A 265 0.21 -4.60 19.96
N VAL A 266 0.00 -3.43 19.32
CA VAL A 266 -1.20 -2.60 19.59
C VAL A 266 -2.50 -3.32 19.23
N ILE A 267 -2.52 -4.09 18.13
CA ILE A 267 -3.67 -4.91 17.71
C ILE A 267 -3.97 -5.98 18.77
N THR A 268 -2.93 -6.68 19.26
CA THR A 268 -3.07 -7.71 20.30
C THR A 268 -3.62 -7.12 21.60
N GLU A 269 -3.09 -5.99 22.05
CA GLU A 269 -3.60 -5.29 23.23
C GLU A 269 -5.08 -4.88 23.07
N LYS A 270 -5.47 -4.42 21.89
CA LYS A 270 -6.87 -4.05 21.61
C LYS A 270 -7.85 -5.22 21.62
N ILE A 271 -7.43 -6.41 21.18
CA ILE A 271 -8.32 -7.57 21.14
C ILE A 271 -8.38 -8.28 22.49
N ASP A 272 -7.35 -8.16 23.33
CA ASP A 272 -7.30 -8.81 24.65
C ASP A 272 -8.02 -8.02 25.75
N ASN A 273 -7.98 -6.69 25.68
CA ASN A 273 -8.61 -5.78 26.65
C ASN A 273 -10.14 -5.63 26.48
N SER A 274 -10.81 -6.68 26.04
CA SER A 274 -12.22 -6.59 25.72
C SER A 274 -13.05 -7.75 26.23
#